data_df5730939666601e21f063a6412b5f83
#
_entry.id   df5730939666601e21f063a6412b5f83
#
_cell.length_a   1.000
_cell.length_b   1.000
_cell.length_c   1.000
_cell.angle_alpha   90.00
_cell.angle_beta   90.00
_cell.angle_gamma   90.00
#
_symmetry.space_group_name_H-M   'P 1'
#
loop_
_entity.id
_entity.type
_entity.pdbx_description
1 polymer ?
#
loop_
_entity_poly.entity_id
_entity_poly.type
_entity_poly.pdbx_seq_one_letter_code
_entity_poly.pdbx_strand_id
1 'polypeptide(L)'
;INKERSDIKTKLDYAMRQLEQDSPFFKADLYKKYFTLDYSQILTGQEKSWMEEKETIRIGFLNDDPAVFFMDEETGKLTGMMAEYIAYAKDCLGNQILKFNIQSYDDYDEMIQALQDCEIDMIFYAGRNPNFAEENGYAFTNTAWTYSLMAVTDEKYFNENEVYTVAVPKEKEALKQHIAFNYPQWKLVDYDSFNDAEDMVIKENADCFIMGTSQVIKYDNNKDFKSIPLTKTMEACFAVRRGEGNLLSILNKTLKTMPSDMLT
;
A
#
# COMPACT_ATOMS: atom_id res chain seq x y z
N ILE A 1 8.03 22.02 -35.42
CA ILE A 1 7.90 21.90 -36.89
C ILE A 1 7.54 23.27 -37.42
N ASN A 2 8.23 23.75 -38.47
CA ASN A 2 7.93 25.02 -39.12
C ASN A 2 6.46 25.00 -39.60
N LYS A 3 5.71 26.08 -39.30
CA LYS A 3 4.28 26.19 -39.64
C LYS A 3 3.98 26.02 -41.13
N GLU A 4 4.97 26.31 -41.99
CA GLU A 4 4.86 26.18 -43.44
C GLU A 4 5.02 24.74 -43.96
N ARG A 5 5.37 23.78 -43.07
CA ARG A 5 5.58 22.37 -43.43
C ARG A 5 4.51 21.48 -42.83
N SER A 6 3.25 21.80 -43.10
CA SER A 6 2.10 20.99 -42.66
C SER A 6 2.10 19.56 -43.24
N ASP A 7 2.73 19.40 -44.39
CA ASP A 7 2.96 18.10 -45.04
C ASP A 7 3.80 17.14 -44.14
N ILE A 8 4.85 17.68 -43.52
CA ILE A 8 5.71 16.89 -42.60
C ILE A 8 4.95 16.59 -41.33
N LYS A 9 4.19 17.55 -40.80
CA LYS A 9 3.37 17.32 -39.61
C LYS A 9 2.40 16.16 -39.81
N THR A 10 1.64 16.19 -40.92
CA THR A 10 0.65 15.14 -41.23
C THR A 10 1.29 13.75 -41.36
N LYS A 11 2.47 13.67 -42.02
CA LYS A 11 3.21 12.40 -42.12
C LYS A 11 3.72 11.90 -40.77
N LEU A 12 4.20 12.78 -39.91
CA LEU A 12 4.64 12.42 -38.55
C LEU A 12 3.47 11.97 -37.67
N ASP A 13 2.37 12.70 -37.70
CA ASP A 13 1.16 12.34 -36.97
C ASP A 13 0.58 10.97 -37.39
N TYR A 14 0.70 10.66 -38.70
CA TYR A 14 0.33 9.35 -39.25
C TYR A 14 1.27 8.25 -38.76
N ALA A 15 2.58 8.49 -38.90
CA ALA A 15 3.61 7.52 -38.46
C ALA A 15 3.52 7.24 -36.96
N MET A 16 3.27 8.26 -36.13
CA MET A 16 3.08 8.10 -34.69
C MET A 16 1.84 7.27 -34.37
N ARG A 17 0.71 7.49 -35.06
CA ARG A 17 -0.48 6.64 -34.86
C ARG A 17 -0.27 5.20 -35.29
N GLN A 18 0.42 4.96 -36.38
CA GLN A 18 0.79 3.60 -36.81
C GLN A 18 1.68 2.93 -35.74
N LEU A 19 2.67 3.64 -35.25
CA LEU A 19 3.56 3.14 -34.22
C LEU A 19 2.82 2.82 -32.91
N GLU A 20 1.86 3.63 -32.51
CA GLU A 20 1.02 3.39 -31.33
C GLU A 20 0.08 2.18 -31.50
N GLN A 21 -0.37 1.91 -32.73
CA GLN A 21 -1.18 0.73 -33.06
C GLN A 21 -0.33 -0.55 -33.10
N ASP A 22 0.84 -0.48 -33.76
CA ASP A 22 1.71 -1.65 -33.96
C ASP A 22 2.51 -2.03 -32.69
N SER A 23 2.77 -1.04 -31.83
CA SER A 23 3.54 -1.21 -30.60
C SER A 23 2.97 -0.32 -29.48
N PRO A 24 1.88 -0.74 -28.82
CA PRO A 24 1.20 0.06 -27.80
C PRO A 24 2.12 0.51 -26.64
N PHE A 25 3.16 -0.28 -26.34
CA PHE A 25 4.14 0.00 -25.28
C PHE A 25 5.38 0.75 -25.75
N PHE A 26 5.47 1.12 -27.04
CA PHE A 26 6.66 1.76 -27.63
C PHE A 26 7.12 3.00 -26.86
N LYS A 27 6.19 3.87 -26.41
CA LYS A 27 6.54 5.05 -25.61
C LYS A 27 7.12 4.67 -24.26
N ALA A 28 6.53 3.66 -23.61
CA ALA A 28 7.01 3.14 -22.33
C ALA A 28 8.39 2.50 -22.47
N ASP A 29 8.60 1.73 -23.54
CA ASP A 29 9.90 1.09 -23.83
C ASP A 29 10.98 2.12 -24.20
N LEU A 30 10.63 3.16 -24.97
CA LEU A 30 11.56 4.26 -25.23
C LEU A 30 11.87 5.04 -23.95
N TYR A 31 10.86 5.32 -23.13
CA TYR A 31 11.06 5.96 -21.86
C TYR A 31 11.96 5.10 -20.95
N LYS A 32 11.68 3.82 -20.84
CA LYS A 32 12.51 2.84 -20.12
C LYS A 32 13.93 2.74 -20.67
N LYS A 33 14.12 2.82 -21.99
CA LYS A 33 15.43 2.68 -22.66
C LYS A 33 16.30 3.93 -22.57
N TYR A 34 15.71 5.13 -22.60
CA TYR A 34 16.47 6.39 -22.71
C TYR A 34 16.28 7.31 -21.53
N PHE A 35 15.27 7.09 -20.70
CA PHE A 35 14.96 7.82 -19.49
C PHE A 35 14.85 6.88 -18.28
N THR A 36 15.43 5.68 -18.34
CA THR A 36 15.83 5.03 -17.10
C THR A 36 16.76 6.03 -16.43
N LEU A 37 16.16 6.84 -15.58
CA LEU A 37 16.91 7.60 -14.62
C LEU A 37 17.82 6.59 -13.95
N ASP A 38 19.11 6.82 -14.03
CA ASP A 38 20.02 6.24 -13.08
C ASP A 38 19.59 6.82 -11.73
N TYR A 39 18.71 6.08 -11.05
CA TYR A 39 18.09 6.53 -9.79
C TYR A 39 19.17 6.78 -8.73
N SER A 40 20.37 6.23 -8.93
CA SER A 40 21.54 6.60 -8.13
C SER A 40 21.85 8.10 -8.21
N GLN A 41 21.40 8.82 -9.26
CA GLN A 41 21.55 10.26 -9.39
C GLN A 41 20.52 11.06 -8.58
N ILE A 42 19.42 10.45 -8.17
CA ILE A 42 18.40 11.09 -7.31
C ILE A 42 18.88 11.14 -5.85
N LEU A 43 19.75 10.22 -5.47
CA LEU A 43 20.27 10.13 -4.12
C LEU A 43 21.37 11.18 -3.90
N THR A 44 21.29 11.85 -2.76
CA THR A 44 22.38 12.73 -2.29
C THR A 44 23.62 11.92 -1.91
N GLY A 45 24.77 12.58 -1.83
CA GLY A 45 26.00 11.92 -1.33
C GLY A 45 25.83 11.35 0.08
N GLN A 46 25.09 12.05 0.95
CA GLN A 46 24.81 11.60 2.31
C GLN A 46 23.95 10.30 2.33
N GLU A 47 22.92 10.24 1.50
CA GLU A 47 22.08 9.04 1.38
C GLU A 47 22.85 7.84 0.83
N LYS A 48 23.75 8.07 -0.13
CA LYS A 48 24.62 7.01 -0.67
C LYS A 48 25.57 6.46 0.41
N SER A 49 26.26 7.34 1.13
CA SER A 49 27.11 6.92 2.25
C SER A 49 26.33 6.19 3.33
N TRP A 50 25.13 6.68 3.67
CA TRP A 50 24.26 6.02 4.63
C TRP A 50 23.85 4.61 4.18
N MET A 51 23.54 4.41 2.89
CA MET A 51 23.21 3.09 2.33
C MET A 51 24.39 2.13 2.37
N GLU A 52 25.61 2.62 2.07
CA GLU A 52 26.84 1.83 2.14
C GLU A 52 27.14 1.36 3.57
N GLU A 53 26.92 2.23 4.57
CA GLU A 53 27.10 1.90 5.98
C GLU A 53 26.01 0.96 6.52
N LYS A 54 24.77 1.13 6.04
CA LYS A 54 23.61 0.37 6.53
C LYS A 54 23.59 -1.06 6.03
N GLU A 55 23.99 -1.31 4.78
CA GLU A 55 24.05 -2.61 4.09
C GLU A 55 22.70 -3.37 4.02
N THR A 56 21.89 -3.37 5.08
CA THR A 56 20.67 -4.15 5.19
C THR A 56 19.53 -3.31 5.74
N ILE A 57 18.37 -3.30 5.06
CA ILE A 57 17.10 -2.76 5.55
C ILE A 57 16.27 -3.91 6.11
N ARG A 58 15.88 -3.81 7.37
CA ARG A 58 15.02 -4.78 8.05
C ARG A 58 13.59 -4.28 7.98
N ILE A 59 12.70 -5.07 7.38
CA ILE A 59 11.31 -4.73 7.13
C ILE A 59 10.43 -5.59 8.04
N GLY A 60 9.59 -4.93 8.86
CA GLY A 60 8.50 -5.57 9.57
C GLY A 60 7.20 -5.45 8.80
N PHE A 61 6.34 -6.46 8.87
CA PHE A 61 4.99 -6.44 8.31
C PHE A 61 4.05 -7.32 9.15
N LEU A 62 2.74 -7.01 9.07
CA LEU A 62 1.71 -7.85 9.68
C LEU A 62 1.35 -9.03 8.78
N ASN A 63 1.25 -10.22 9.37
CA ASN A 63 0.88 -11.45 8.68
C ASN A 63 -0.65 -11.61 8.58
N ASP A 64 -1.36 -10.55 8.19
CA ASP A 64 -2.82 -10.51 8.17
C ASP A 64 -3.43 -10.21 6.79
N ASP A 65 -2.60 -9.90 5.80
CA ASP A 65 -3.04 -9.59 4.44
C ASP A 65 -2.21 -10.33 3.36
N PRO A 66 -2.74 -11.43 2.81
CA PRO A 66 -2.04 -12.21 1.77
C PRO A 66 -1.74 -11.43 0.49
N ALA A 67 -2.46 -10.35 0.18
CA ALA A 67 -2.17 -9.52 -0.99
C ALA A 67 -0.89 -8.70 -0.79
N VAL A 68 -0.60 -8.33 0.45
CA VAL A 68 0.62 -7.59 0.80
C VAL A 68 1.84 -8.50 0.80
N PHE A 69 1.69 -9.69 1.38
CA PHE A 69 2.77 -10.64 1.55
C PHE A 69 2.26 -12.08 1.40
N PHE A 70 2.88 -12.83 0.53
CA PHE A 70 2.68 -14.27 0.42
C PHE A 70 4.01 -14.96 0.22
N MET A 71 4.32 -15.92 1.11
CA MET A 71 5.45 -16.83 0.93
C MET A 71 4.93 -18.11 0.29
N ASP A 72 5.33 -18.37 -0.95
CA ASP A 72 5.02 -19.64 -1.62
C ASP A 72 5.75 -20.78 -0.89
N GLU A 73 5.00 -21.68 -0.28
CA GLU A 73 5.54 -22.77 0.56
C GLU A 73 6.37 -23.77 -0.24
N GLU A 74 6.06 -23.97 -1.54
CA GLU A 74 6.78 -24.92 -2.38
C GLU A 74 8.12 -24.36 -2.89
N THR A 75 8.14 -23.07 -3.23
CA THR A 75 9.32 -22.45 -3.84
C THR A 75 10.13 -21.58 -2.87
N GLY A 76 9.57 -21.26 -1.71
CA GLY A 76 10.14 -20.31 -0.75
C GLY A 76 10.25 -18.87 -1.32
N LYS A 77 9.52 -18.56 -2.38
CA LYS A 77 9.54 -17.22 -2.99
C LYS A 77 8.55 -16.31 -2.31
N LEU A 78 9.04 -15.11 -2.02
CA LEU A 78 8.19 -13.99 -1.63
C LEU A 78 7.42 -13.48 -2.85
N THR A 79 6.10 -13.32 -2.70
CA THR A 79 5.18 -12.73 -3.68
C THR A 79 4.32 -11.66 -3.02
N GLY A 80 3.49 -10.96 -3.80
CA GLY A 80 2.67 -9.86 -3.32
C GLY A 80 3.35 -8.49 -3.43
N MET A 81 2.65 -7.43 -3.03
CA MET A 81 3.08 -6.03 -3.17
C MET A 81 4.47 -5.75 -2.58
N MET A 82 4.80 -6.38 -1.46
CA MET A 82 6.12 -6.21 -0.83
C MET A 82 7.25 -6.76 -1.71
N ALA A 83 7.06 -7.93 -2.34
CA ALA A 83 8.05 -8.50 -3.23
C ALA A 83 8.31 -7.61 -4.44
N GLU A 84 7.25 -7.07 -5.03
CA GLU A 84 7.33 -6.15 -6.16
C GLU A 84 8.03 -4.85 -5.77
N TYR A 85 7.66 -4.26 -4.62
CA TYR A 85 8.35 -3.08 -4.12
C TYR A 85 9.83 -3.33 -3.85
N ILE A 86 10.21 -4.44 -3.22
CA ILE A 86 11.61 -4.77 -2.94
C ILE A 86 12.41 -4.95 -4.24
N ALA A 87 11.83 -5.63 -5.24
CA ALA A 87 12.47 -5.79 -6.55
C ALA A 87 12.69 -4.42 -7.21
N TYR A 88 11.67 -3.57 -7.22
CA TYR A 88 11.75 -2.21 -7.75
C TYR A 88 12.78 -1.36 -6.99
N ALA A 89 12.76 -1.38 -5.66
CA ALA A 89 13.69 -0.61 -4.84
C ALA A 89 15.15 -1.04 -5.09
N LYS A 90 15.41 -2.33 -5.24
CA LYS A 90 16.74 -2.83 -5.61
C LYS A 90 17.20 -2.30 -6.96
N ASP A 91 16.33 -2.32 -7.97
CA ASP A 91 16.66 -1.80 -9.30
C ASP A 91 16.91 -0.29 -9.26
N CYS A 92 16.08 0.47 -8.52
CA CYS A 92 16.23 1.92 -8.37
C CYS A 92 17.48 2.34 -7.60
N LEU A 93 17.82 1.61 -6.55
CA LEU A 93 18.92 1.98 -5.64
C LEU A 93 20.27 1.39 -6.04
N GLY A 94 20.28 0.59 -7.12
CA GLY A 94 21.47 -0.12 -7.58
C GLY A 94 21.64 -1.46 -6.86
N ASN A 95 21.46 -2.54 -7.58
CA ASN A 95 21.33 -3.93 -7.14
C ASN A 95 22.38 -4.48 -6.16
N GLN A 96 23.40 -3.72 -5.84
CA GLN A 96 24.56 -4.21 -5.06
C GLN A 96 24.68 -3.59 -3.66
N ILE A 97 23.87 -2.58 -3.30
CA ILE A 97 24.14 -1.78 -2.11
C ILE A 97 23.27 -2.18 -0.92
N LEU A 98 22.00 -2.54 -1.13
CA LEU A 98 21.09 -2.84 -0.04
C LEU A 98 20.53 -4.27 -0.10
N LYS A 99 20.65 -4.96 1.01
CA LYS A 99 19.92 -6.19 1.30
C LYS A 99 18.62 -5.85 2.03
N PHE A 100 17.61 -6.67 1.83
CA PHE A 100 16.36 -6.57 2.56
C PHE A 100 16.17 -7.85 3.39
N ASN A 101 15.95 -7.66 4.69
CA ASN A 101 15.59 -8.73 5.60
C ASN A 101 14.14 -8.51 6.05
N ILE A 102 13.28 -9.53 5.94
CA ILE A 102 11.84 -9.43 6.12
C ILE A 102 11.46 -10.23 7.35
N GLN A 103 10.67 -9.63 8.24
CA GLN A 103 10.19 -10.24 9.47
C GLN A 103 8.69 -10.04 9.60
N SER A 104 7.95 -11.13 9.79
CA SER A 104 6.51 -11.10 10.05
C SER A 104 6.22 -10.92 11.53
N TYR A 105 5.12 -10.25 11.81
CA TYR A 105 4.54 -10.08 13.14
C TYR A 105 3.06 -10.45 13.08
N ASP A 106 2.55 -11.05 14.12
CA ASP A 106 1.13 -11.36 14.28
C ASP A 106 0.41 -10.27 15.07
N ASP A 107 1.16 -9.43 15.77
CA ASP A 107 0.68 -8.33 16.60
C ASP A 107 1.28 -6.98 16.16
N TYR A 108 0.42 -5.95 16.09
CA TYR A 108 0.84 -4.62 15.64
C TYR A 108 1.72 -3.91 16.67
N ASP A 109 1.41 -4.06 17.96
CA ASP A 109 2.16 -3.41 19.03
C ASP A 109 3.55 -4.01 19.18
N GLU A 110 3.69 -5.34 19.01
CA GLU A 110 5.00 -6.00 18.94
C GLU A 110 5.84 -5.47 17.77
N MET A 111 5.23 -5.27 16.61
CA MET A 111 5.92 -4.72 15.44
C MET A 111 6.35 -3.25 15.67
N ILE A 112 5.50 -2.43 16.29
CA ILE A 112 5.85 -1.06 16.68
C ILE A 112 7.00 -1.06 17.69
N GLN A 113 6.95 -1.93 18.69
CA GLN A 113 8.03 -2.04 19.67
C GLN A 113 9.35 -2.44 19.00
N ALA A 114 9.34 -3.41 18.09
CA ALA A 114 10.53 -3.80 17.33
C ALA A 114 11.10 -2.63 16.48
N LEU A 115 10.25 -1.74 15.95
CA LEU A 115 10.68 -0.53 15.27
C LEU A 115 11.36 0.45 16.25
N GLN A 116 10.79 0.64 17.44
CA GLN A 116 11.36 1.50 18.48
C GLN A 116 12.68 0.96 19.02
N ASP A 117 12.78 -0.34 19.22
CA ASP A 117 13.98 -1.03 19.72
C ASP A 117 15.07 -1.22 18.66
N CYS A 118 14.84 -0.70 17.44
CA CYS A 118 15.78 -0.82 16.33
C CYS A 118 16.02 -2.26 15.84
N GLU A 119 15.09 -3.16 16.10
CA GLU A 119 15.13 -4.53 15.57
C GLU A 119 14.73 -4.58 14.10
N ILE A 120 13.78 -3.70 13.71
CA ILE A 120 13.44 -3.40 12.31
C ILE A 120 13.70 -1.94 11.99
N ASP A 121 13.83 -1.60 10.72
CA ASP A 121 14.14 -0.27 10.23
C ASP A 121 12.92 0.43 9.65
N MET A 122 11.98 -0.35 9.12
CA MET A 122 10.73 0.15 8.58
C MET A 122 9.59 -0.86 8.73
N ILE A 123 8.38 -0.35 8.71
CA ILE A 123 7.14 -1.11 8.62
C ILE A 123 6.58 -1.00 7.20
N PHE A 124 6.22 -2.14 6.63
CA PHE A 124 5.54 -2.26 5.36
C PHE A 124 4.18 -2.90 5.62
N TYR A 125 3.13 -2.23 5.68
CA TYR A 125 2.75 -0.83 5.65
C TYR A 125 2.08 -0.40 6.96
N ALA A 126 1.76 0.90 7.09
CA ALA A 126 0.96 1.44 8.18
C ALA A 126 -0.14 2.36 7.62
N GLY A 127 -1.29 2.35 8.25
CA GLY A 127 -2.35 3.32 7.97
C GLY A 127 -1.89 4.72 8.40
N ARG A 128 -2.15 5.73 7.56
CA ARG A 128 -1.70 7.10 7.80
C ARG A 128 -2.51 7.76 8.91
N ASN A 129 -1.98 7.74 10.12
CA ASN A 129 -2.52 8.45 11.27
C ASN A 129 -1.41 9.26 11.97
N PRO A 130 -1.33 10.57 11.74
CA PRO A 130 -0.27 11.41 12.30
C PRO A 130 -0.22 11.42 13.83
N ASN A 131 -1.37 11.39 14.51
CA ASN A 131 -1.41 11.39 15.98
C ASN A 131 -0.83 10.09 16.54
N PHE A 132 -1.27 8.96 16.00
CA PHE A 132 -0.77 7.65 16.39
C PHE A 132 0.74 7.50 16.10
N ALA A 133 1.21 8.03 14.95
CA ALA A 133 2.64 8.05 14.63
C ALA A 133 3.45 8.89 15.61
N GLU A 134 2.91 10.01 16.06
CA GLU A 134 3.57 10.87 17.05
C GLU A 134 3.69 10.18 18.40
N GLU A 135 2.62 9.56 18.87
CA GLU A 135 2.59 8.81 20.14
C GLU A 135 3.57 7.63 20.12
N ASN A 136 3.70 6.95 18.99
CA ASN A 136 4.52 5.75 18.82
C ASN A 136 5.93 6.02 18.23
N GLY A 137 6.33 7.27 18.10
CA GLY A 137 7.71 7.66 17.76
C GLY A 137 8.18 7.29 16.34
N TYR A 138 7.27 7.20 15.36
CA TYR A 138 7.63 6.97 13.98
C TYR A 138 7.18 8.08 13.03
N ALA A 139 7.64 8.04 11.81
CA ALA A 139 7.30 8.97 10.73
C ALA A 139 6.85 8.19 9.50
N PHE A 140 5.89 8.75 8.75
CA PHE A 140 5.40 8.17 7.51
C PHE A 140 6.15 8.68 6.30
N THR A 141 6.26 7.82 5.30
CA THR A 141 6.56 8.23 3.92
C THR A 141 5.37 9.00 3.32
N ASN A 142 5.52 9.45 2.08
CA ASN A 142 4.39 9.76 1.22
C ASN A 142 3.50 8.52 1.09
N THR A 143 2.25 8.73 0.71
CA THR A 143 1.31 7.63 0.43
C THR A 143 1.90 6.69 -0.62
N ALA A 144 2.01 5.41 -0.27
CA ALA A 144 2.48 4.38 -1.18
C ALA A 144 1.35 3.92 -2.11
N TRP A 145 0.16 3.66 -1.54
CA TRP A 145 -1.08 3.40 -2.28
C TRP A 145 -2.29 3.78 -1.45
N THR A 146 -3.45 3.80 -2.09
CA THR A 146 -4.74 3.93 -1.42
C THR A 146 -5.55 2.67 -1.64
N TYR A 147 -6.33 2.26 -0.65
CA TYR A 147 -7.23 1.13 -0.78
C TYR A 147 -8.62 1.46 -0.26
N SER A 148 -9.61 0.86 -0.88
CA SER A 148 -11.00 1.02 -0.47
C SER A 148 -11.33 0.10 0.69
N LEU A 149 -12.19 0.56 1.56
CA LEU A 149 -12.84 -0.25 2.58
C LEU A 149 -14.19 -0.72 2.05
N MET A 150 -14.60 -1.89 2.49
CA MET A 150 -15.86 -2.51 2.13
C MET A 150 -16.68 -2.71 3.39
N ALA A 151 -17.94 -2.29 3.35
CA ALA A 151 -18.95 -2.72 4.31
C ALA A 151 -19.56 -4.03 3.83
N VAL A 152 -19.53 -5.05 4.66
CA VAL A 152 -20.15 -6.34 4.40
C VAL A 152 -21.39 -6.46 5.28
N THR A 153 -22.55 -6.65 4.66
CA THR A 153 -23.86 -6.66 5.32
C THR A 153 -24.80 -7.69 4.65
N ASP A 154 -25.77 -8.17 5.36
CA ASP A 154 -26.86 -9.01 4.85
C ASP A 154 -28.06 -8.17 4.36
N GLU A 155 -28.08 -6.87 4.63
CA GLU A 155 -29.13 -5.96 4.24
C GLU A 155 -29.19 -5.72 2.73
N LYS A 156 -30.42 -5.51 2.22
CA LYS A 156 -30.64 -5.20 0.81
C LYS A 156 -30.22 -3.80 0.43
N TYR A 157 -30.24 -2.88 1.38
CA TYR A 157 -29.94 -1.46 1.20
C TYR A 157 -28.93 -1.02 2.27
N PHE A 158 -27.89 -0.35 1.85
CA PHE A 158 -26.88 0.25 2.72
C PHE A 158 -26.56 1.66 2.20
N ASN A 159 -26.56 2.64 3.11
CA ASN A 159 -26.21 4.02 2.82
C ASN A 159 -25.28 4.54 3.92
N GLU A 160 -24.03 4.75 3.59
CA GLU A 160 -22.98 5.14 4.55
C GLU A 160 -23.26 6.42 5.35
N ASN A 161 -24.28 7.22 4.95
CA ASN A 161 -24.68 8.42 5.69
C ASN A 161 -25.71 8.13 6.82
N GLU A 162 -26.20 6.91 6.92
CA GLU A 162 -27.12 6.49 7.97
C GLU A 162 -26.36 6.07 9.24
N VAL A 163 -27.09 5.86 10.32
CA VAL A 163 -26.54 5.42 11.61
C VAL A 163 -26.48 3.91 11.65
N TYR A 164 -25.29 3.35 11.84
CA TYR A 164 -25.07 1.90 11.93
C TYR A 164 -24.26 1.52 13.15
N THR A 165 -24.45 0.32 13.64
CA THR A 165 -23.51 -0.38 14.51
C THR A 165 -22.59 -1.20 13.61
N VAL A 166 -21.29 -0.86 13.60
CA VAL A 166 -20.32 -1.37 12.64
C VAL A 166 -19.25 -2.19 13.36
N ALA A 167 -19.13 -3.45 12.97
CA ALA A 167 -18.10 -4.32 13.52
C ALA A 167 -16.76 -4.06 12.81
N VAL A 168 -15.71 -3.89 13.60
CA VAL A 168 -14.34 -3.60 13.14
C VAL A 168 -13.35 -4.54 13.81
N PRO A 169 -12.22 -4.89 13.17
CA PRO A 169 -11.21 -5.75 13.80
C PRO A 169 -10.65 -5.08 15.06
N LYS A 170 -10.60 -5.83 16.14
CA LYS A 170 -10.16 -5.34 17.45
C LYS A 170 -8.76 -4.75 17.42
N GLU A 171 -7.83 -5.41 16.74
CA GLU A 171 -6.42 -5.06 16.70
C GLU A 171 -6.09 -3.94 15.68
N LYS A 172 -7.07 -3.47 14.88
CA LYS A 172 -6.82 -2.47 13.83
C LYS A 172 -7.18 -1.04 14.25
N GLU A 173 -6.44 -0.50 15.20
CA GLU A 173 -6.69 0.83 15.76
C GLU A 173 -6.70 1.94 14.69
N ALA A 174 -5.79 1.90 13.71
CA ALA A 174 -5.77 2.86 12.61
C ALA A 174 -7.05 2.83 11.76
N LEU A 175 -7.65 1.65 11.55
CA LEU A 175 -8.93 1.49 10.87
C LEU A 175 -10.07 2.07 11.71
N LYS A 176 -10.11 1.77 13.02
CA LYS A 176 -11.13 2.31 13.93
C LYS A 176 -11.13 3.84 13.93
N GLN A 177 -9.96 4.45 14.04
CA GLN A 177 -9.81 5.91 14.01
C GLN A 177 -10.22 6.50 12.66
N HIS A 178 -9.87 5.84 11.54
CA HIS A 178 -10.30 6.26 10.22
C HIS A 178 -11.83 6.23 10.09
N ILE A 179 -12.47 5.14 10.53
CA ILE A 179 -13.93 5.00 10.50
C ILE A 179 -14.58 6.05 11.43
N ALA A 180 -14.13 6.19 12.66
CA ALA A 180 -14.67 7.15 13.61
C ALA A 180 -14.57 8.60 13.12
N PHE A 181 -13.49 8.93 12.41
CA PHE A 181 -13.29 10.27 11.84
C PHE A 181 -14.19 10.54 10.63
N ASN A 182 -14.31 9.59 9.72
CA ASN A 182 -15.03 9.78 8.46
C ASN A 182 -16.53 9.48 8.57
N TYR A 183 -16.93 8.66 9.54
CA TYR A 183 -18.31 8.20 9.79
C TYR A 183 -18.67 8.38 11.28
N PRO A 184 -18.66 9.62 11.80
CA PRO A 184 -18.85 9.87 13.22
C PRO A 184 -20.24 9.47 13.74
N GLN A 185 -21.21 9.20 12.85
CA GLN A 185 -22.54 8.70 13.17
C GLN A 185 -22.56 7.20 13.45
N TRP A 186 -21.50 6.45 13.11
CA TRP A 186 -21.44 5.00 13.31
C TRP A 186 -20.97 4.65 14.73
N LYS A 187 -21.59 3.62 15.29
CA LYS A 187 -21.16 3.03 16.56
C LYS A 187 -20.25 1.84 16.26
N LEU A 188 -19.00 1.91 16.69
CA LEU A 188 -18.05 0.82 16.49
C LEU A 188 -18.17 -0.24 17.58
N VAL A 189 -18.06 -1.51 17.18
CA VAL A 189 -17.98 -2.69 18.04
C VAL A 189 -16.85 -3.58 17.53
N ASP A 190 -16.11 -4.18 18.44
CA ASP A 190 -14.93 -4.98 18.09
C ASP A 190 -15.31 -6.43 17.72
N TYR A 191 -14.58 -7.03 16.78
CA TYR A 191 -14.60 -8.46 16.52
C TYR A 191 -13.18 -9.05 16.54
N ASP A 192 -13.04 -10.33 16.90
CA ASP A 192 -11.75 -11.03 16.96
C ASP A 192 -11.45 -11.80 15.65
N SER A 193 -12.48 -12.27 14.94
CA SER A 193 -12.34 -13.02 13.70
C SER A 193 -13.43 -12.67 12.69
N PHE A 194 -13.22 -12.96 11.41
CA PHE A 194 -14.26 -12.78 10.40
C PHE A 194 -15.51 -13.63 10.65
N ASN A 195 -15.35 -14.81 11.25
CA ASN A 195 -16.52 -15.63 11.63
C ASN A 195 -17.33 -14.94 12.73
N ASP A 196 -16.67 -14.29 13.70
CA ASP A 196 -17.35 -13.52 14.73
C ASP A 196 -18.06 -12.32 14.11
N ALA A 197 -17.45 -11.63 13.15
CA ALA A 197 -18.07 -10.52 12.44
C ALA A 197 -19.33 -10.94 11.67
N GLU A 198 -19.27 -12.07 10.95
CA GLU A 198 -20.44 -12.67 10.27
C GLU A 198 -21.55 -13.01 11.27
N ASP A 199 -21.19 -13.66 12.38
CA ASP A 199 -22.11 -14.00 13.47
C ASP A 199 -22.75 -12.75 14.10
N MET A 200 -22.01 -11.65 14.24
CA MET A 200 -22.54 -10.39 14.77
C MET A 200 -23.59 -9.79 13.85
N VAL A 201 -23.42 -9.85 12.53
CA VAL A 201 -24.41 -9.37 11.57
C VAL A 201 -25.64 -10.31 11.57
N ILE A 202 -25.45 -11.62 11.49
CA ILE A 202 -26.54 -12.61 11.50
C ILE A 202 -27.39 -12.50 12.79
N LYS A 203 -26.78 -12.19 13.93
CA LYS A 203 -27.45 -12.04 15.24
C LYS A 203 -27.95 -10.62 15.51
N GLU A 204 -27.89 -9.72 14.54
CA GLU A 204 -28.30 -8.30 14.66
C GLU A 204 -27.56 -7.54 15.78
N ASN A 205 -26.34 -7.94 16.10
CA ASN A 205 -25.45 -7.23 17.03
C ASN A 205 -24.62 -6.15 16.33
N ALA A 206 -24.50 -6.23 15.01
CA ALA A 206 -23.94 -5.24 14.12
C ALA A 206 -24.74 -5.22 12.81
N ASP A 207 -24.83 -4.07 12.16
CA ASP A 207 -25.51 -3.90 10.87
C ASP A 207 -24.59 -4.29 9.70
N CYS A 208 -23.29 -4.14 9.88
CA CYS A 208 -22.26 -4.54 8.94
C CYS A 208 -20.92 -4.72 9.63
N PHE A 209 -19.96 -5.29 8.93
CA PHE A 209 -18.56 -5.28 9.34
C PHE A 209 -17.65 -4.74 8.23
N ILE A 210 -16.50 -4.21 8.62
CA ILE A 210 -15.57 -3.55 7.69
C ILE A 210 -14.36 -4.44 7.43
N MET A 211 -13.95 -4.47 6.15
CA MET A 211 -12.73 -5.15 5.69
C MET A 211 -12.09 -4.40 4.52
N GLY A 212 -10.85 -4.76 4.21
CA GLY A 212 -10.15 -4.27 3.01
C GLY A 212 -10.66 -4.96 1.74
N THR A 213 -10.48 -4.30 0.59
CA THR A 213 -10.90 -4.84 -0.72
C THR A 213 -10.26 -6.20 -1.03
N SER A 214 -9.00 -6.41 -0.66
CA SER A 214 -8.29 -7.69 -0.86
C SER A 214 -8.93 -8.89 -0.14
N GLN A 215 -9.64 -8.62 0.95
CA GLN A 215 -10.25 -9.63 1.81
C GLN A 215 -11.69 -10.01 1.38
N VAL A 216 -12.29 -9.20 0.51
CA VAL A 216 -13.71 -9.31 0.13
C VAL A 216 -14.00 -10.47 -0.84
N ILE A 217 -13.02 -11.01 -1.52
CA ILE A 217 -13.17 -12.02 -2.58
C ILE A 217 -14.06 -13.20 -2.14
N LYS A 218 -14.00 -13.60 -0.87
CA LYS A 218 -14.84 -14.67 -0.33
C LYS A 218 -16.36 -14.34 -0.30
N TYR A 219 -16.72 -13.05 -0.43
CA TYR A 219 -18.12 -12.59 -0.43
C TYR A 219 -18.67 -12.28 -1.82
N ASP A 220 -17.85 -12.27 -2.88
CA ASP A 220 -18.27 -11.89 -4.24
C ASP A 220 -19.42 -12.75 -4.79
N ASN A 221 -19.53 -14.01 -4.34
CA ASN A 221 -20.61 -14.94 -4.71
C ASN A 221 -21.40 -15.42 -3.50
N ASN A 222 -21.29 -14.75 -2.36
CA ASN A 222 -22.05 -15.10 -1.18
C ASN A 222 -23.52 -14.67 -1.37
N LYS A 223 -24.47 -15.53 -0.97
CA LYS A 223 -25.89 -15.25 -1.10
C LYS A 223 -26.45 -14.51 0.11
N ASP A 224 -25.80 -14.67 1.23
CA ASP A 224 -26.25 -14.16 2.52
C ASP A 224 -25.67 -12.78 2.83
N PHE A 225 -24.47 -12.47 2.28
CA PHE A 225 -23.80 -11.21 2.46
C PHE A 225 -23.55 -10.48 1.14
N LYS A 226 -23.48 -9.14 1.22
CA LYS A 226 -23.08 -8.24 0.14
C LYS A 226 -21.93 -7.38 0.61
N SER A 227 -20.98 -7.15 -0.27
CA SER A 227 -19.89 -6.21 -0.06
C SER A 227 -20.18 -4.90 -0.79
N ILE A 228 -20.12 -3.79 -0.08
CA ILE A 228 -20.43 -2.45 -0.60
C ILE A 228 -19.22 -1.55 -0.37
N PRO A 229 -18.64 -0.96 -1.42
CA PRO A 229 -17.49 -0.08 -1.27
C PRO A 229 -17.87 1.21 -0.54
N LEU A 230 -17.05 1.59 0.45
CA LEU A 230 -17.16 2.88 1.10
C LEU A 230 -16.53 3.98 0.25
N THR A 231 -17.05 5.20 0.35
CA THR A 231 -16.53 6.33 -0.44
C THR A 231 -15.20 6.88 0.08
N LYS A 232 -14.87 6.62 1.35
CA LYS A 232 -13.62 7.04 1.96
C LYS A 232 -12.57 5.94 1.90
N THR A 233 -11.46 6.24 1.24
CA THR A 233 -10.33 5.34 1.11
C THR A 233 -9.34 5.51 2.24
N MET A 234 -8.59 4.47 2.57
CA MET A 234 -7.43 4.55 3.45
C MET A 234 -6.14 4.76 2.65
N GLU A 235 -5.23 5.52 3.24
CA GLU A 235 -3.87 5.68 2.73
C GLU A 235 -2.92 4.71 3.44
N ALA A 236 -2.17 3.94 2.65
CA ALA A 236 -1.07 3.11 3.12
C ALA A 236 0.25 3.82 2.90
N CYS A 237 1.09 3.87 3.93
CA CYS A 237 2.40 4.48 3.94
C CYS A 237 3.42 3.48 4.49
N PHE A 238 4.70 3.66 4.20
CA PHE A 238 5.72 3.01 4.99
C PHE A 238 5.98 3.85 6.24
N ALA A 239 6.29 3.19 7.35
CA ALA A 239 6.66 3.87 8.57
C ALA A 239 8.14 3.59 8.89
N VAL A 240 8.85 4.61 9.34
CA VAL A 240 10.24 4.52 9.81
C VAL A 240 10.33 5.17 11.19
N ARG A 241 11.30 4.75 12.00
CA ARG A 241 11.52 5.39 13.30
C ARG A 241 11.77 6.89 13.12
N ARG A 242 11.23 7.70 14.02
CA ARG A 242 11.48 9.15 14.01
C ARG A 242 12.97 9.44 14.16
N GLY A 243 13.49 10.29 13.30
CA GLY A 243 14.93 10.62 13.22
C GLY A 243 15.68 9.91 12.10
N GLU A 244 15.12 8.86 11.49
CA GLU A 244 15.70 8.15 10.33
C GLU A 244 15.46 8.92 9.02
N GLY A 245 15.94 10.17 8.96
CA GLY A 245 15.70 11.09 7.84
C GLY A 245 16.26 10.59 6.51
N ASN A 246 17.41 9.90 6.52
CA ASN A 246 17.99 9.34 5.29
C ASN A 246 17.11 8.23 4.74
N LEU A 247 16.68 7.27 5.57
CA LEU A 247 15.80 6.19 5.14
C LEU A 247 14.46 6.75 4.64
N LEU A 248 13.85 7.66 5.39
CA LEU A 248 12.59 8.31 5.00
C LEU A 248 12.70 9.00 3.63
N SER A 249 13.79 9.73 3.40
CA SER A 249 14.04 10.41 2.14
C SER A 249 14.24 9.44 0.98
N ILE A 250 15.01 8.38 1.18
CA ILE A 250 15.25 7.32 0.19
C ILE A 250 13.93 6.64 -0.19
N LEU A 251 13.13 6.22 0.79
CA LEU A 251 11.83 5.60 0.55
C LEU A 251 10.87 6.54 -0.20
N ASN A 252 10.81 7.81 0.17
CA ASN A 252 10.00 8.80 -0.55
C ASN A 252 10.45 8.99 -2.00
N LYS A 253 11.75 8.90 -2.28
CA LYS A 253 12.27 8.98 -3.65
C LYS A 253 11.91 7.74 -4.47
N THR A 254 12.02 6.55 -3.88
CA THR A 254 11.58 5.31 -4.56
C THR A 254 10.09 5.35 -4.86
N LEU A 255 9.24 5.74 -3.89
CA LEU A 255 7.80 5.88 -4.10
C LEU A 255 7.44 6.89 -5.19
N LYS A 256 8.15 8.02 -5.24
CA LYS A 256 7.89 9.06 -6.26
C LYS A 256 8.18 8.59 -7.69
N THR A 257 9.09 7.65 -7.86
CA THR A 257 9.52 7.14 -9.18
C THR A 257 8.85 5.83 -9.56
N MET A 258 8.15 5.22 -8.62
CA MET A 258 7.43 3.96 -8.81
C MET A 258 6.26 4.13 -9.79
N PRO A 259 6.05 3.19 -10.72
CA PRO A 259 4.84 3.16 -11.56
C PRO A 259 3.56 3.13 -10.71
N SER A 260 2.54 3.88 -11.11
CA SER A 260 1.30 4.06 -10.33
C SER A 260 0.45 2.78 -10.19
N ASP A 261 0.72 1.78 -11.01
CA ASP A 261 0.03 0.49 -11.08
C ASP A 261 0.78 -0.66 -10.39
N MET A 262 1.94 -0.38 -9.79
CA MET A 262 2.77 -1.42 -9.18
C MET A 262 2.21 -1.95 -7.86
N LEU A 263 1.51 -1.13 -7.08
CA LEU A 263 0.96 -1.48 -5.76
C LEU A 263 -0.58 -1.38 -5.74
N THR A 264 -1.24 -1.84 -6.80
CA THR A 264 -2.70 -1.83 -6.92
C THR A 264 -3.28 -3.22 -7.11
#